data_33c7c73d26c759f932d65413027bc935
#
_entry.id   33c7c73d26c759f932d65413027bc935
#
_cell.length_a   1.000
_cell.length_b   1.000
_cell.length_c   1.000
_cell.angle_alpha   90.00
_cell.angle_beta   90.00
_cell.angle_gamma   90.00
#
_symmetry.space_group_name_H-M   'P 1'
#
loop_
_entity.id
_entity.type
_entity.pdbx_description
1 polymer ?
#
loop_
_entity_poly.entity_id
_entity_poly.type
_entity_poly.pdbx_seq_one_letter_code
_entity_poly.pdbx_strand_id
1 'polypeptide(L)'
;RRIFEARAELDSAFLLLYSDNYVPINLEKLYAFHAAHGTVVSLVVQPKASANIRLMENGLVDLYDPTRTEPGLEFVEIGYMVVERDRLLPFMDDPDASFSRSLSRLATQHQLAGLVSRDLYHSIADVDRLQLTRRYLANKRILMIDRDGTINVRPPRAEYVTNWKQFHWVDIAICLIKTQKMDMEVRKVKD
;
A
#
# COMPACT_ATOMS: atom_id res chain seq x y z
N ARG A 1 -12.40 -14.25 -0.25
CA ARG A 1 -11.90 -15.59 -0.05
C ARG A 1 -10.45 -15.58 0.43
N ARG A 2 -9.47 -15.06 -0.34
CA ARG A 2 -8.03 -15.10 0.01
C ARG A 2 -7.71 -14.50 1.39
N ILE A 3 -8.26 -13.33 1.73
CA ILE A 3 -8.06 -12.71 3.05
C ILE A 3 -8.62 -13.61 4.15
N PHE A 4 -9.81 -14.18 3.94
CA PHE A 4 -10.45 -15.06 4.91
C PHE A 4 -9.64 -16.35 5.14
N GLU A 5 -9.09 -16.94 4.09
CA GLU A 5 -8.22 -18.14 4.18
C GLU A 5 -6.90 -17.82 4.90
N ALA A 6 -6.29 -16.66 4.63
CA ALA A 6 -5.02 -16.24 5.23
C ALA A 6 -5.16 -15.62 6.63
N ARG A 7 -6.36 -15.49 7.18
CA ARG A 7 -6.61 -14.70 8.42
C ARG A 7 -5.77 -15.11 9.63
N ALA A 8 -5.39 -16.37 9.71
CA ALA A 8 -4.58 -16.88 10.83
C ALA A 8 -3.11 -16.43 10.74
N GLU A 9 -2.63 -16.11 9.53
CA GLU A 9 -1.25 -15.71 9.23
C GLU A 9 -1.09 -14.19 9.18
N LEU A 10 -2.20 -13.43 9.19
CA LEU A 10 -2.18 -11.98 9.13
C LEU A 10 -2.05 -11.37 10.53
N ASP A 11 -1.27 -10.30 10.64
CA ASP A 11 -1.23 -9.46 11.84
C ASP A 11 -2.60 -8.80 12.09
N SER A 12 -2.80 -8.24 13.30
CA SER A 12 -4.03 -7.51 13.67
C SER A 12 -4.33 -6.35 12.73
N ALA A 13 -3.28 -5.64 12.29
CA ALA A 13 -3.33 -4.65 11.22
C ALA A 13 -2.33 -5.05 10.12
N PHE A 14 -2.76 -5.05 8.87
CA PHE A 14 -1.93 -5.44 7.74
C PHE A 14 -2.09 -4.53 6.53
N LEU A 15 -1.08 -4.52 5.67
CA LEU A 15 -1.11 -3.82 4.38
C LEU A 15 -1.61 -4.77 3.29
N LEU A 16 -2.73 -4.41 2.65
CA LEU A 16 -3.27 -5.13 1.50
C LEU A 16 -2.88 -4.39 0.21
N LEU A 17 -2.22 -5.11 -0.70
CA LEU A 17 -1.79 -4.58 -1.99
C LEU A 17 -2.41 -5.37 -3.14
N TYR A 18 -2.80 -4.68 -4.22
CA TYR A 18 -3.08 -5.33 -5.49
C TYR A 18 -1.76 -5.52 -6.23
N SER A 19 -1.48 -6.76 -6.63
CA SER A 19 -0.18 -7.18 -7.16
C SER A 19 0.19 -6.57 -8.51
N ASP A 20 -0.79 -6.05 -9.24
CA ASP A 20 -0.66 -5.47 -10.58
C ASP A 20 -0.61 -3.93 -10.58
N ASN A 21 -0.57 -3.31 -9.39
CA ASN A 21 -0.59 -1.86 -9.23
C ASN A 21 0.73 -1.34 -8.63
N TYR A 22 1.25 -0.27 -9.19
CA TYR A 22 2.42 0.43 -8.67
C TYR A 22 2.14 1.91 -8.49
N VAL A 23 2.38 2.42 -7.29
CA VAL A 23 2.34 3.84 -6.95
C VAL A 23 3.46 4.14 -5.96
N PRO A 24 4.24 5.22 -6.15
CA PRO A 24 5.30 5.61 -5.22
C PRO A 24 4.72 6.35 -4.00
N ILE A 25 3.84 5.70 -3.23
CA ILE A 25 3.21 6.30 -2.06
C ILE A 25 4.11 6.25 -0.83
N ASN A 26 3.90 7.21 0.07
CA ASN A 26 4.48 7.16 1.40
C ASN A 26 3.60 6.30 2.33
N LEU A 27 4.08 5.10 2.67
CA LEU A 27 3.35 4.15 3.52
C LEU A 27 3.21 4.65 4.96
N GLU A 28 4.18 5.41 5.48
CA GLU A 28 4.09 6.02 6.83
C GLU A 28 2.93 7.01 6.88
N LYS A 29 2.75 7.81 5.81
CA LYS A 29 1.60 8.72 5.68
C LYS A 29 0.27 7.96 5.64
N LEU A 30 0.19 6.85 4.92
CA LEU A 30 -1.00 6.01 4.89
C LEU A 30 -1.30 5.42 6.27
N TYR A 31 -0.28 4.97 6.99
CA TYR A 31 -0.43 4.41 8.32
C TYR A 31 -0.87 5.48 9.34
N ALA A 32 -0.27 6.67 9.30
CA ALA A 32 -0.67 7.80 10.15
C ALA A 32 -2.11 8.26 9.86
N PHE A 33 -2.50 8.30 8.59
CA PHE A 33 -3.87 8.57 8.16
C PHE A 33 -4.85 7.54 8.73
N HIS A 34 -4.51 6.25 8.64
CA HIS A 34 -5.33 5.16 9.17
C HIS A 34 -5.50 5.29 10.70
N ALA A 35 -4.41 5.52 11.43
CA ALA A 35 -4.44 5.70 12.88
C ALA A 35 -5.29 6.90 13.29
N ALA A 36 -5.24 8.01 12.55
CA ALA A 36 -6.03 9.21 12.84
C ALA A 36 -7.54 9.01 12.61
N HIS A 37 -7.93 8.20 11.63
CA HIS A 37 -9.35 7.95 11.33
C HIS A 37 -9.94 6.80 12.15
N GLY A 38 -9.13 5.84 12.60
CA GLY A 38 -9.57 4.69 13.39
C GLY A 38 -10.61 3.80 12.69
N THR A 39 -10.65 3.82 11.35
CA THR A 39 -11.56 3.01 10.53
C THR A 39 -11.09 1.56 10.43
N VAL A 40 -11.96 0.67 9.96
CA VAL A 40 -11.60 -0.74 9.70
C VAL A 40 -10.66 -0.86 8.51
N VAL A 41 -10.88 -0.05 7.48
CA VAL A 41 -10.03 0.01 6.28
C VAL A 41 -9.75 1.46 5.93
N SER A 42 -8.48 1.76 5.66
CA SER A 42 -8.07 3.00 4.99
C SER A 42 -7.39 2.67 3.68
N LEU A 43 -7.90 3.22 2.59
CA LEU A 43 -7.42 2.95 1.24
C LEU A 43 -6.86 4.21 0.58
N VAL A 44 -5.96 4.01 -0.37
CA VAL A 44 -5.45 5.11 -1.21
C VAL A 44 -6.35 5.25 -2.42
N VAL A 45 -6.76 6.50 -2.69
CA VAL A 45 -7.64 6.84 -3.80
C VAL A 45 -7.03 7.88 -4.73
N GLN A 46 -7.44 7.83 -5.98
CA GLN A 46 -7.08 8.86 -6.98
C GLN A 46 -8.30 9.40 -7.69
N PRO A 47 -8.32 10.72 -8.05
CA PRO A 47 -9.34 11.28 -8.91
C PRO A 47 -9.37 10.57 -10.27
N LYS A 48 -10.54 10.18 -10.75
CA LYS A 48 -10.69 9.51 -12.03
C LYS A 48 -12.10 9.69 -12.60
N ALA A 49 -12.23 9.87 -13.91
CA ALA A 49 -13.53 10.00 -14.57
C ALA A 49 -14.40 8.74 -14.40
N SER A 50 -13.79 7.53 -14.49
CA SER A 50 -14.49 6.27 -14.18
C SER A 50 -14.28 5.91 -12.71
N ALA A 51 -14.91 6.67 -11.82
CA ALA A 51 -14.79 6.57 -10.38
C ALA A 51 -15.74 5.54 -9.77
N ASN A 52 -15.47 5.10 -8.55
CA ASN A 52 -16.33 4.22 -7.77
C ASN A 52 -16.44 4.65 -6.30
N ILE A 53 -15.86 5.80 -5.95
CA ILE A 53 -15.82 6.32 -4.58
C ILE A 53 -16.24 7.78 -4.56
N ARG A 54 -17.05 8.15 -3.56
CA ARG A 54 -17.30 9.52 -3.12
C ARG A 54 -16.76 9.68 -1.70
N LEU A 55 -16.00 10.76 -1.46
CA LEU A 55 -15.47 11.10 -0.14
C LEU A 55 -16.28 12.22 0.52
N MET A 56 -16.36 12.17 1.84
CA MET A 56 -16.74 13.30 2.68
C MET A 56 -15.53 14.26 2.86
N GLU A 57 -15.79 15.48 3.32
CA GLU A 57 -14.74 16.48 3.58
C GLU A 57 -13.69 16.00 4.60
N ASN A 58 -14.09 15.16 5.55
CA ASN A 58 -13.22 14.59 6.58
C ASN A 58 -12.42 13.36 6.10
N GLY A 59 -12.52 12.96 4.83
CA GLY A 59 -11.80 11.83 4.27
C GLY A 59 -12.46 10.45 4.47
N LEU A 60 -13.62 10.39 5.15
CA LEU A 60 -14.40 9.15 5.18
C LEU A 60 -15.03 8.89 3.83
N VAL A 61 -15.20 7.61 3.47
CA VAL A 61 -15.92 7.22 2.27
C VAL A 61 -17.42 7.28 2.54
N ASP A 62 -18.10 8.17 1.85
CA ASP A 62 -19.57 8.31 1.86
C ASP A 62 -20.23 7.20 1.02
N LEU A 63 -19.65 6.91 -0.15
CA LEU A 63 -20.18 5.91 -1.06
C LEU A 63 -19.05 5.14 -1.74
N TYR A 64 -19.15 3.81 -1.72
CA TYR A 64 -18.35 2.91 -2.53
C TYR A 64 -19.29 2.11 -3.45
N ASP A 65 -19.27 2.41 -4.74
CA ASP A 65 -20.10 1.75 -5.75
C ASP A 65 -19.24 0.95 -6.74
N PRO A 66 -19.19 -0.40 -6.61
CA PRO A 66 -18.41 -1.24 -7.53
C PRO A 66 -18.98 -1.23 -8.97
N THR A 67 -20.25 -0.84 -9.16
CA THR A 67 -20.87 -0.76 -10.49
C THR A 67 -20.58 0.53 -11.21
N ARG A 68 -20.15 1.58 -10.47
CA ARG A 68 -19.80 2.90 -11.00
C ARG A 68 -20.94 3.62 -11.69
N THR A 69 -22.15 3.41 -11.22
CA THR A 69 -23.39 3.95 -11.81
C THR A 69 -23.96 5.13 -11.02
N GLU A 70 -23.60 5.22 -9.74
CA GLU A 70 -24.10 6.28 -8.88
C GLU A 70 -23.51 7.65 -9.24
N PRO A 71 -24.29 8.73 -9.11
CA PRO A 71 -23.81 10.07 -9.39
C PRO A 71 -22.83 10.58 -8.29
N GLY A 72 -21.96 11.53 -8.68
CA GLY A 72 -21.06 12.19 -7.75
C GLY A 72 -19.88 11.33 -7.29
N LEU A 73 -19.56 10.27 -8.01
CA LEU A 73 -18.34 9.50 -7.81
C LEU A 73 -17.16 10.27 -8.43
N GLU A 74 -16.08 10.44 -7.67
CA GLU A 74 -14.93 11.26 -8.06
C GLU A 74 -13.60 10.51 -8.00
N PHE A 75 -13.54 9.44 -7.20
CA PHE A 75 -12.29 8.74 -6.90
C PHE A 75 -12.38 7.25 -7.24
N VAL A 76 -11.20 6.63 -7.42
CA VAL A 76 -11.05 5.18 -7.54
C VAL A 76 -9.99 4.70 -6.55
N GLU A 77 -10.19 3.55 -5.93
CA GLU A 77 -9.16 2.88 -5.16
C GLU A 77 -8.07 2.34 -6.08
N ILE A 78 -6.83 2.42 -5.62
CA ILE A 78 -5.67 2.02 -6.40
C ILE A 78 -4.94 0.81 -5.81
N GLY A 79 -5.61 0.08 -4.92
CA GLY A 79 -5.14 -1.20 -4.40
C GLY A 79 -4.04 -1.10 -3.35
N TYR A 80 -4.00 -0.03 -2.57
CA TYR A 80 -3.14 0.13 -1.38
C TYR A 80 -4.02 0.42 -0.18
N MET A 81 -4.04 -0.47 0.81
CA MET A 81 -4.96 -0.40 1.94
C MET A 81 -4.29 -0.83 3.24
N VAL A 82 -4.56 -0.13 4.33
CA VAL A 82 -4.33 -0.63 5.70
C VAL A 82 -5.63 -1.20 6.21
N VAL A 83 -5.59 -2.38 6.78
CA VAL A 83 -6.77 -3.17 7.16
C VAL A 83 -6.62 -3.68 8.59
N GLU A 84 -7.63 -3.46 9.41
CA GLU A 84 -7.80 -4.05 10.74
C GLU A 84 -8.45 -5.44 10.61
N ARG A 85 -7.67 -6.51 10.77
CA ARG A 85 -8.09 -7.90 10.51
C ARG A 85 -9.38 -8.27 11.24
N ASP A 86 -9.37 -8.16 12.55
CA ASP A 86 -10.46 -8.69 13.40
C ASP A 86 -11.74 -7.86 13.26
N ARG A 87 -11.59 -6.58 12.92
CA ARG A 87 -12.71 -5.68 12.65
C ARG A 87 -13.27 -5.84 11.22
N LEU A 88 -12.45 -6.33 10.28
CA LEU A 88 -12.90 -6.63 8.90
C LEU A 88 -13.71 -7.91 8.83
N LEU A 89 -13.36 -8.95 9.59
CA LEU A 89 -13.97 -10.29 9.47
C LEU A 89 -15.50 -10.30 9.54
N PRO A 90 -16.18 -9.51 10.39
CA PRO A 90 -17.64 -9.43 10.41
C PRO A 90 -18.28 -8.91 9.12
N PHE A 91 -17.52 -8.25 8.26
CA PHE A 91 -17.95 -7.76 6.95
C PHE A 91 -17.72 -8.76 5.81
N MET A 92 -17.11 -9.91 6.13
CA MET A 92 -16.78 -11.00 5.20
C MET A 92 -17.59 -12.26 5.54
N ASP A 93 -18.90 -12.11 5.72
CA ASP A 93 -19.85 -13.17 6.06
C ASP A 93 -20.00 -14.24 4.97
N ASP A 94 -19.71 -13.90 3.72
CA ASP A 94 -19.68 -14.79 2.58
C ASP A 94 -18.25 -14.86 2.01
N PRO A 95 -17.53 -15.98 2.21
CA PRO A 95 -16.16 -16.14 1.70
C PRO A 95 -16.03 -16.04 0.19
N ASP A 96 -17.10 -16.30 -0.55
CA ASP A 96 -17.11 -16.26 -2.01
C ASP A 96 -17.57 -14.90 -2.56
N ALA A 97 -18.05 -14.00 -1.70
CA ALA A 97 -18.38 -12.64 -2.10
C ALA A 97 -17.14 -11.85 -2.52
N SER A 98 -17.32 -10.91 -3.43
CA SER A 98 -16.25 -9.99 -3.81
C SER A 98 -15.83 -9.10 -2.63
N PHE A 99 -14.56 -8.77 -2.53
CA PHE A 99 -14.06 -7.83 -1.51
C PHE A 99 -14.71 -6.44 -1.63
N SER A 100 -15.08 -6.03 -2.84
CA SER A 100 -15.81 -4.80 -3.10
C SER A 100 -17.14 -4.72 -2.34
N ARG A 101 -17.83 -5.86 -2.12
CA ARG A 101 -19.03 -5.92 -1.30
C ARG A 101 -18.76 -5.56 0.16
N SER A 102 -17.65 -6.06 0.71
CA SER A 102 -17.22 -5.69 2.06
C SER A 102 -16.88 -4.20 2.15
N LEU A 103 -16.20 -3.64 1.14
CA LEU A 103 -15.90 -2.20 1.09
C LEU A 103 -17.18 -1.35 1.01
N SER A 104 -18.19 -1.75 0.22
CA SER A 104 -19.47 -1.05 0.19
C SER A 104 -20.17 -1.06 1.56
N ARG A 105 -20.16 -2.19 2.26
CA ARG A 105 -20.73 -2.30 3.62
C ARG A 105 -19.97 -1.46 4.64
N LEU A 106 -18.64 -1.41 4.54
CA LEU A 106 -17.81 -0.56 5.39
C LEU A 106 -18.09 0.93 5.14
N ALA A 107 -18.28 1.33 3.88
CA ALA A 107 -18.64 2.70 3.53
C ALA A 107 -19.98 3.11 4.18
N THR A 108 -21.02 2.29 4.07
CA THR A 108 -22.33 2.58 4.69
C THR A 108 -22.29 2.70 6.22
N GLN A 109 -21.26 2.17 6.86
CA GLN A 109 -21.06 2.27 8.32
C GLN A 109 -19.97 3.28 8.70
N HIS A 110 -19.48 4.09 7.76
CA HIS A 110 -18.37 5.03 7.96
C HIS A 110 -17.11 4.38 8.56
N GLN A 111 -16.87 3.11 8.19
CA GLN A 111 -15.70 2.33 8.60
C GLN A 111 -14.66 2.19 7.46
N LEU A 112 -14.78 3.03 6.45
CA LEU A 112 -13.87 3.12 5.31
C LEU A 112 -13.39 4.57 5.15
N ALA A 113 -12.09 4.79 5.04
CA ALA A 113 -11.49 6.10 4.80
C ALA A 113 -10.62 6.11 3.55
N GLY A 114 -10.53 7.23 2.84
CA GLY A 114 -9.80 7.37 1.59
C GLY A 114 -8.72 8.45 1.67
N LEU A 115 -7.44 8.05 1.63
CA LEU A 115 -6.31 8.95 1.49
C LEU A 115 -6.12 9.32 0.01
N VAL A 116 -6.35 10.58 -0.34
CA VAL A 116 -6.17 11.06 -1.72
C VAL A 116 -4.67 11.13 -2.04
N SER A 117 -4.25 10.39 -3.07
CA SER A 117 -2.92 10.50 -3.69
C SER A 117 -3.02 11.17 -5.06
N ARG A 118 -2.00 11.97 -5.39
CA ARG A 118 -1.79 12.54 -6.73
C ARG A 118 -0.53 12.00 -7.40
N ASP A 119 0.08 10.99 -6.78
CA ASP A 119 1.26 10.33 -7.33
C ASP A 119 0.91 9.56 -8.61
N LEU A 120 1.90 9.41 -9.49
CA LEU A 120 1.70 8.66 -10.73
C LEU A 120 1.35 7.20 -10.44
N TYR A 121 0.15 6.80 -10.84
CA TYR A 121 -0.35 5.45 -10.77
C TYR A 121 -0.04 4.68 -12.06
N HIS A 122 0.51 3.49 -11.89
CA HIS A 122 0.80 2.55 -12.97
C HIS A 122 0.12 1.21 -12.68
N SER A 123 -0.52 0.63 -13.68
CA SER A 123 -1.01 -0.74 -13.64
C SER A 123 -0.24 -1.58 -14.65
N ILE A 124 -0.08 -2.86 -14.38
CA ILE A 124 0.52 -3.84 -15.28
C ILE A 124 -0.48 -4.91 -15.72
N ALA A 125 -1.78 -4.57 -15.67
CA ALA A 125 -2.86 -5.49 -15.96
C ALA A 125 -2.94 -5.95 -17.43
N ASP A 126 -2.33 -5.19 -18.35
CA ASP A 126 -2.24 -5.53 -19.78
C ASP A 126 -0.86 -5.15 -20.35
N VAL A 127 -0.59 -5.59 -21.60
CA VAL A 127 0.72 -5.40 -22.25
C VAL A 127 1.04 -3.92 -22.47
N ASP A 128 0.08 -3.10 -22.83
CA ASP A 128 0.29 -1.68 -23.11
C ASP A 128 0.63 -0.92 -21.81
N ARG A 129 -0.09 -1.20 -20.75
CA ARG A 129 0.19 -0.64 -19.42
C ARG A 129 1.52 -1.12 -18.87
N LEU A 130 1.88 -2.39 -19.09
CA LEU A 130 3.20 -2.90 -18.74
C LEU A 130 4.31 -2.13 -19.48
N GLN A 131 4.15 -1.82 -20.77
CA GLN A 131 5.13 -1.04 -21.51
C GLN A 131 5.25 0.40 -21.01
N LEU A 132 4.14 1.04 -20.66
CA LEU A 132 4.15 2.37 -20.02
C LEU A 132 4.87 2.34 -18.68
N THR A 133 4.59 1.35 -17.84
CA THR A 133 5.25 1.17 -16.54
C THR A 133 6.75 0.92 -16.69
N ARG A 134 7.14 0.08 -17.66
CA ARG A 134 8.57 -0.15 -17.98
C ARG A 134 9.27 1.14 -18.38
N ARG A 135 8.68 1.97 -19.25
CA ARG A 135 9.24 3.27 -19.65
C ARG A 135 9.41 4.20 -18.45
N TYR A 136 8.40 4.26 -17.59
CA TYR A 136 8.44 5.06 -16.37
C TYR A 136 9.57 4.61 -15.42
N LEU A 137 9.70 3.31 -15.19
CA LEU A 137 10.73 2.76 -14.30
C LEU A 137 12.13 2.80 -14.93
N ALA A 138 12.26 2.66 -16.25
CA ALA A 138 13.55 2.74 -16.95
C ALA A 138 14.22 4.11 -16.81
N ASN A 139 13.45 5.18 -16.65
CA ASN A 139 13.97 6.53 -16.42
C ASN A 139 14.38 6.78 -14.96
N LYS A 140 14.14 5.84 -14.05
CA LYS A 140 14.58 5.93 -12.65
C LYS A 140 15.91 5.22 -12.51
N ARG A 141 16.89 5.93 -11.95
CA ARG A 141 18.14 5.30 -11.52
C ARG A 141 17.82 4.45 -10.29
N ILE A 142 17.74 3.14 -10.46
CA ILE A 142 17.52 2.20 -9.36
C ILE A 142 18.89 1.66 -8.96
N LEU A 143 19.31 1.96 -7.75
CA LEU A 143 20.46 1.34 -7.13
C LEU A 143 19.96 0.17 -6.28
N MET A 144 20.25 -1.04 -6.72
CA MET A 144 20.05 -2.24 -5.91
C MET A 144 21.30 -2.49 -5.08
N ILE A 145 21.15 -2.44 -3.78
CA ILE A 145 22.26 -2.64 -2.84
C ILE A 145 21.96 -3.89 -2.02
N ASP A 146 22.89 -4.83 -2.02
CA ASP A 146 22.83 -5.95 -1.09
C ASP A 146 22.93 -5.44 0.35
N ARG A 147 22.14 -6.01 1.25
CA ARG A 147 22.05 -5.55 2.61
C ARG A 147 23.18 -6.10 3.47
N ASP A 148 23.30 -7.42 3.54
CA ASP A 148 24.13 -8.10 4.53
C ASP A 148 25.60 -8.20 4.06
N GLY A 149 26.47 -7.45 4.73
CA GLY A 149 27.87 -7.29 4.36
C GLY A 149 28.14 -6.09 3.45
N THR A 150 27.10 -5.35 3.05
CA THR A 150 27.22 -4.14 2.23
C THR A 150 26.76 -2.89 2.97
N ILE A 151 25.53 -2.85 3.46
CA ILE A 151 25.03 -1.74 4.30
C ILE A 151 24.91 -2.11 5.78
N ASN A 152 24.73 -3.36 6.07
CA ASN A 152 24.73 -3.93 7.41
C ASN A 152 25.91 -4.88 7.59
N VAL A 153 26.52 -4.90 8.78
CA VAL A 153 27.54 -5.90 9.13
C VAL A 153 26.91 -7.29 8.92
N ARG A 154 27.64 -8.14 8.19
CA ARG A 154 27.14 -9.47 7.85
C ARG A 154 26.89 -10.30 9.11
N PRO A 155 25.68 -10.81 9.33
CA PRO A 155 25.43 -11.72 10.44
C PRO A 155 26.20 -13.05 10.24
N PRO A 156 26.36 -13.86 11.29
CA PRO A 156 26.93 -15.20 11.19
C PRO A 156 26.25 -16.05 10.12
N ARG A 157 26.96 -17.07 9.62
CA ARG A 157 26.43 -17.96 8.57
C ARG A 157 25.12 -18.61 9.01
N ALA A 158 24.10 -18.54 8.15
CA ALA A 158 22.74 -19.02 8.37
C ALA A 158 21.92 -18.23 9.40
N GLU A 159 22.39 -17.05 9.82
CA GLU A 159 21.61 -16.10 10.59
C GLU A 159 21.17 -14.90 9.73
N TYR A 160 20.04 -14.29 10.08
CA TYR A 160 19.47 -13.16 9.38
C TYR A 160 19.16 -12.03 10.36
N VAL A 161 19.28 -10.79 9.90
CA VAL A 161 18.83 -9.62 10.67
C VAL A 161 17.31 -9.55 10.61
N THR A 162 16.66 -9.84 11.73
CA THR A 162 15.19 -9.88 11.85
C THR A 162 14.60 -8.65 12.54
N ASN A 163 15.44 -7.84 13.20
CA ASN A 163 15.01 -6.63 13.89
C ASN A 163 16.11 -5.56 13.91
N TRP A 164 15.73 -4.32 14.25
CA TRP A 164 16.64 -3.16 14.25
C TRP A 164 17.79 -3.24 15.25
N LYS A 165 17.66 -3.97 16.34
CA LYS A 165 18.74 -4.11 17.34
C LYS A 165 19.90 -4.93 16.80
N GLN A 166 19.63 -5.79 15.82
CA GLN A 166 20.64 -6.61 15.14
C GLN A 166 21.24 -5.91 13.91
N PHE A 167 20.71 -4.75 13.51
CA PHE A 167 21.18 -4.01 12.35
C PHE A 167 22.33 -3.11 12.73
N HIS A 168 23.53 -3.40 12.25
CA HIS A 168 24.75 -2.60 12.47
C HIS A 168 25.26 -2.06 11.14
N TRP A 169 25.29 -0.75 11.02
CA TRP A 169 25.76 -0.09 9.81
C TRP A 169 27.22 -0.40 9.51
N VAL A 170 27.53 -0.60 8.23
CA VAL A 170 28.92 -0.57 7.75
C VAL A 170 29.31 0.89 7.50
N ASP A 171 30.35 1.39 8.15
CA ASP A 171 30.75 2.81 8.10
C ASP A 171 30.99 3.35 6.70
N ILE A 172 31.56 2.54 5.80
CA ILE A 172 31.78 2.90 4.40
C ILE A 172 30.44 3.10 3.66
N ALA A 173 29.42 2.31 3.95
CA ALA A 173 28.11 2.43 3.31
C ALA A 173 27.44 3.77 3.67
N ILE A 174 27.56 4.23 4.90
CA ILE A 174 27.05 5.54 5.34
C ILE A 174 27.77 6.67 4.57
N CYS A 175 29.06 6.56 4.37
CA CYS A 175 29.87 7.55 3.67
C CYS A 175 29.48 7.62 2.18
N LEU A 176 29.30 6.49 1.50
CA LEU A 176 28.89 6.42 0.10
C LEU A 176 27.47 6.99 -0.13
N ILE A 177 26.54 6.71 0.78
CA ILE A 177 25.18 7.25 0.69
C ILE A 177 25.15 8.76 0.91
N LYS A 178 26.00 9.30 1.83
CA LYS A 178 26.09 10.73 2.12
C LYS A 178 26.84 11.54 1.06
N THR A 179 27.85 10.97 0.41
CA THR A 179 28.69 11.69 -0.57
C THR A 179 28.10 11.78 -1.96
N GLN A 180 27.23 10.83 -2.32
CA GLN A 180 26.42 10.96 -3.51
C GLN A 180 25.27 11.92 -3.16
N LYS A 181 25.31 13.18 -3.62
CA LYS A 181 24.19 14.11 -3.63
C LYS A 181 23.04 13.56 -4.54
N MET A 182 22.59 12.37 -4.25
CA MET A 182 21.40 11.80 -4.87
C MET A 182 20.25 12.15 -3.96
N ASP A 183 19.23 12.80 -4.50
CA ASP A 183 17.88 12.79 -3.93
C ASP A 183 17.37 11.35 -3.91
N MET A 184 17.96 10.57 -3.00
CA MET A 184 17.60 9.18 -2.76
C MET A 184 16.60 9.15 -1.62
N GLU A 185 15.36 8.96 -1.97
CA GLU A 185 14.36 8.46 -1.03
C GLU A 185 14.74 7.02 -0.68
N VAL A 186 15.40 6.82 0.45
CA VAL A 186 15.73 5.47 0.95
C VAL A 186 14.45 4.85 1.45
N ARG A 187 13.84 4.02 0.63
CA ARG A 187 12.69 3.19 1.02
C ARG A 187 13.22 1.87 1.56
N LYS A 188 12.92 1.61 2.83
CA LYS A 188 13.12 0.29 3.42
C LYS A 188 12.07 -0.65 2.85
N VAL A 189 12.51 -1.63 2.10
CA VAL A 189 11.69 -2.83 1.84
C VAL A 189 11.85 -3.70 3.09
N LYS A 190 10.78 -3.88 3.85
CA LYS A 190 10.73 -4.93 4.87
C LYS A 190 10.50 -6.24 4.13
N ASP A 191 11.38 -7.21 4.38
CA ASP A 191 11.15 -8.61 4.04
C ASP A 191 9.89 -9.13 4.71
#